data_f529bd279eadaa14dcf8520b6a2c7366
#
_entry.id   f529bd279eadaa14dcf8520b6a2c7366
#
_cell.length_a   1.000
_cell.length_b   1.000
_cell.length_c   1.000
_cell.angle_alpha   90.00
_cell.angle_beta   90.00
_cell.angle_gamma   90.00
#
_symmetry.space_group_name_H-M   'P 1'
#
loop_
_entity.id
_entity.type
_entity.pdbx_description
1 polymer ?
#
loop_
_entity_poly.entity_id
_entity_poly.type
_entity_poly.pdbx_seq_one_letter_code
_entity_poly.pdbx_strand_id
1 'polypeptide(L)'
;MTFRERIIERLKKNHYIDKGGCYIWTGHIDVHGYGSTSIENKIQFVHRLSAYIFMNFNLDPKITVRHSCKNRHCFNPEHLFIKPE
;
A
#
# COMPACT_ATOMS: atom_id res chain seq x y z
N MET A 1 8.84 -4.23 18.03
CA MET A 1 8.09 -3.44 17.06
C MET A 1 6.65 -3.90 16.96
N THR A 2 5.72 -2.96 16.91
CA THR A 2 4.32 -3.28 16.64
C THR A 2 4.11 -3.59 15.16
N PHE A 3 2.96 -4.15 14.84
CA PHE A 3 2.56 -4.40 13.45
C PHE A 3 2.57 -3.10 12.63
N ARG A 4 2.01 -2.02 13.17
CA ARG A 4 1.99 -0.71 12.49
C ARG A 4 3.41 -0.18 12.25
N GLU A 5 4.27 -0.27 13.24
CA GLU A 5 5.65 0.21 13.11
C GLU A 5 6.43 -0.57 12.06
N ARG A 6 6.21 -1.88 11.96
CA ARG A 6 6.84 -2.70 10.92
C ARG A 6 6.41 -2.28 9.53
N ILE A 7 5.12 -1.97 9.37
CA ILE A 7 4.58 -1.51 8.09
C ILE A 7 5.19 -0.15 7.72
N ILE A 8 5.17 0.79 8.64
CA ILE A 8 5.70 2.14 8.40
C ILE A 8 7.17 2.08 7.98
N GLU A 9 7.96 1.29 8.68
CA GLU A 9 9.38 1.15 8.35
C GLU A 9 9.56 0.56 6.96
N ARG A 10 8.77 -0.46 6.60
CA ARG A 10 8.85 -1.11 5.31
C ARG A 10 8.50 -0.15 4.18
N LEU A 11 7.44 0.65 4.36
CA LEU A 11 7.00 1.63 3.37
C LEU A 11 8.04 2.73 3.19
N LYS A 12 8.64 3.21 4.27
CA LYS A 12 9.65 4.26 4.20
C LYS A 12 10.91 3.83 3.46
N LYS A 13 11.34 2.60 3.66
CA LYS A 13 12.60 2.11 3.09
C LYS A 13 12.51 1.77 1.61
N ASN A 14 11.31 1.52 1.09
CA ASN A 14 11.15 0.88 -0.21
C ASN A 14 10.26 1.71 -1.13
N HIS A 15 10.52 3.01 -1.22
CA HIS A 15 9.75 3.86 -2.14
C HIS A 15 10.55 5.07 -2.61
N TYR A 16 10.08 5.66 -3.70
CA TYR A 16 10.49 7.00 -4.11
C TYR A 16 9.24 7.76 -4.56
N ILE A 17 9.34 9.09 -4.62
CA ILE A 17 8.22 9.94 -5.02
C ILE A 17 8.46 10.37 -6.46
N ASP A 18 7.50 10.10 -7.36
CA ASP A 18 7.62 10.47 -8.76
C ASP A 18 7.10 11.89 -9.02
N LYS A 19 7.15 12.31 -10.29
CA LYS A 19 6.75 13.67 -10.69
C LYS A 19 5.28 13.97 -10.43
N GLY A 20 4.43 12.95 -10.45
CA GLY A 20 3.00 13.09 -10.20
C GLY A 20 2.62 13.00 -8.75
N GLY A 21 3.59 12.87 -7.86
CA GLY A 21 3.34 12.72 -6.43
C GLY A 21 3.02 11.30 -5.98
N CYS A 22 3.17 10.32 -6.86
CA CYS A 22 3.00 8.92 -6.48
C CYS A 22 4.14 8.45 -5.59
N TYR A 23 3.81 7.73 -4.53
CA TYR A 23 4.80 7.01 -3.72
C TYR A 23 4.98 5.65 -4.36
N ILE A 24 6.05 5.49 -5.15
CA ILE A 24 6.28 4.29 -5.95
C ILE A 24 6.99 3.23 -5.13
N TRP A 25 6.34 2.09 -4.98
CA TRP A 25 6.92 0.96 -4.25
C TRP A 25 8.09 0.36 -5.05
N THR A 26 9.24 0.18 -4.38
CA THR A 26 10.45 -0.35 -5.02
C THR A 26 10.74 -1.81 -4.64
N GLY A 27 9.87 -2.42 -3.84
CA GLY A 27 10.01 -3.83 -3.50
C GLY A 27 9.33 -4.73 -4.52
N HIS A 28 8.87 -5.89 -4.07
CA HIS A 28 8.27 -6.87 -4.96
C HIS A 28 6.96 -6.36 -5.58
N ILE A 29 6.84 -6.57 -6.89
CA ILE A 29 5.62 -6.28 -7.66
C ILE A 29 5.08 -7.61 -8.18
N ASP A 30 3.80 -7.88 -7.95
CA ASP A 30 3.19 -9.14 -8.37
C ASP A 30 2.87 -9.16 -9.86
N VAL A 31 2.31 -10.28 -10.34
CA VAL A 31 2.02 -10.46 -11.78
C VAL A 31 0.96 -9.49 -12.29
N HIS A 32 0.16 -8.91 -11.40
CA HIS A 32 -0.88 -7.94 -11.76
C HIS A 32 -0.41 -6.49 -11.62
N GLY A 33 0.85 -6.29 -11.27
CA GLY A 33 1.43 -4.95 -11.13
C GLY A 33 1.25 -4.31 -9.76
N TYR A 34 0.72 -5.03 -8.77
CA TYR A 34 0.54 -4.50 -7.43
C TYR A 34 1.78 -4.72 -6.57
N GLY A 35 2.17 -3.71 -5.80
CA GLY A 35 3.23 -3.86 -4.81
C GLY A 35 2.77 -4.78 -3.68
N SER A 36 3.65 -5.67 -3.25
CA SER A 36 3.38 -6.56 -2.14
C SER A 36 4.61 -6.73 -1.26
N THR A 37 4.38 -7.10 -0.01
CA THR A 37 5.44 -7.34 0.94
C THR A 37 4.96 -8.34 1.99
N SER A 38 5.90 -9.03 2.63
CA SER A 38 5.58 -9.96 3.69
C SER A 38 5.71 -9.26 5.05
N ILE A 39 4.63 -9.26 5.81
CA ILE A 39 4.62 -8.75 7.19
C ILE A 39 4.14 -9.89 8.08
N GLU A 40 4.94 -10.24 9.08
CA GLU A 40 4.61 -11.29 10.05
C GLU A 40 4.15 -12.59 9.37
N ASN A 41 4.91 -13.00 8.34
CA ASN A 41 4.70 -14.24 7.59
C ASN A 41 3.43 -14.26 6.71
N LYS A 42 2.83 -13.09 6.46
CA LYS A 42 1.70 -12.97 5.54
C LYS A 42 2.03 -11.98 4.44
N ILE A 43 1.68 -12.35 3.20
CA ILE A 43 1.85 -11.43 2.07
C ILE A 43 0.69 -10.44 2.08
N GLN A 44 1.02 -9.16 2.03
CA GLN A 44 0.04 -8.07 2.04
C GLN A 44 0.30 -7.14 0.86
N PHE A 45 -0.77 -6.57 0.32
CA PHE A 45 -0.64 -5.55 -0.73
C PHE A 45 -0.25 -4.22 -0.10
N VAL A 46 0.72 -3.56 -0.71
CA VAL A 46 1.29 -2.31 -0.18
C VAL A 46 0.25 -1.19 -0.12
N HIS A 47 -0.62 -1.06 -1.14
CA HIS A 47 -1.66 -0.03 -1.12
C HIS A 47 -2.67 -0.25 0.01
N ARG A 48 -2.97 -1.51 0.34
CA ARG A 48 -3.85 -1.81 1.47
C ARG A 48 -3.17 -1.49 2.80
N LEU A 49 -1.88 -1.76 2.92
CA LEU A 49 -1.11 -1.40 4.12
C LEU A 49 -1.04 0.12 4.30
N SER A 50 -0.86 0.86 3.20
CA SER A 50 -0.88 2.31 3.25
C SER A 50 -2.23 2.84 3.74
N ALA A 51 -3.33 2.29 3.24
CA ALA A 51 -4.66 2.66 3.70
C ALA A 51 -4.84 2.35 5.19
N TYR A 52 -4.31 1.22 5.64
CA TYR A 52 -4.36 0.85 7.05
C TYR A 52 -3.65 1.89 7.94
N ILE A 53 -2.48 2.36 7.51
CA ILE A 53 -1.68 3.31 8.29
C ILE A 53 -2.26 4.73 8.25
N PHE A 54 -2.66 5.20 7.06
CA PHE A 54 -2.97 6.61 6.84
C PHE A 54 -4.46 6.92 6.70
N MET A 55 -5.30 5.93 6.42
CA MET A 55 -6.72 6.13 6.16
C MET A 55 -7.62 5.39 7.16
N ASN A 56 -7.03 4.87 8.22
CA ASN A 56 -7.76 4.15 9.26
C ASN A 56 -8.54 2.93 8.74
N PHE A 57 -8.04 2.31 7.68
CA PHE A 57 -8.63 1.11 7.07
C PHE A 57 -8.29 -0.12 7.92
N ASN A 58 -9.25 -1.02 8.12
CA ASN A 58 -9.09 -2.19 9.00
C ASN A 58 -8.62 -3.47 8.29
N LEU A 59 -8.18 -3.37 7.04
CA LEU A 59 -7.72 -4.50 6.22
C LEU A 59 -8.81 -5.56 5.97
N ASP A 60 -10.07 -5.17 5.98
CA ASP A 60 -11.18 -6.08 5.69
C ASP A 60 -11.03 -6.62 4.25
N PRO A 61 -10.94 -7.97 4.08
CA PRO A 61 -10.76 -8.54 2.74
C PRO A 61 -11.93 -8.31 1.80
N LYS A 62 -13.10 -7.97 2.32
CA LYS A 62 -14.29 -7.66 1.52
C LYS A 62 -14.31 -6.25 0.97
N ILE A 63 -13.41 -5.38 1.44
CA ILE A 63 -13.37 -3.99 1.04
C ILE A 63 -12.15 -3.79 0.14
N THR A 64 -12.36 -3.09 -0.97
CA THR A 64 -11.31 -2.84 -1.96
C THR A 64 -10.68 -1.48 -1.74
N VAL A 65 -9.37 -1.39 -1.85
CA VAL A 65 -8.63 -0.12 -1.90
C VAL A 65 -8.19 0.08 -3.35
N ARG A 66 -8.59 1.21 -3.94
CA ARG A 66 -8.33 1.50 -5.34
C ARG A 66 -7.42 2.70 -5.51
N HIS A 67 -6.81 2.80 -6.70
CA HIS A 67 -5.89 3.87 -7.05
C HIS A 67 -6.61 4.90 -7.94
N SER A 68 -6.71 6.14 -7.48
CA SER A 68 -7.23 7.23 -8.32
C SER A 68 -6.23 7.62 -9.41
N CYS A 69 -4.93 7.45 -9.14
CA CYS A 69 -3.87 7.74 -10.11
C CYS A 69 -3.68 6.64 -11.15
N LYS A 70 -4.38 5.51 -11.00
CA LYS A 70 -4.30 4.33 -11.87
C LYS A 70 -2.91 3.69 -11.94
N ASN A 71 -2.01 4.04 -11.04
CA ASN A 71 -0.70 3.44 -10.94
C ASN A 71 -0.68 2.41 -9.80
N ARG A 72 -0.64 1.13 -10.15
CA ARG A 72 -0.71 0.04 -9.17
C ARG A 72 0.51 -0.05 -8.26
N HIS A 73 1.61 0.59 -8.61
CA HIS A 73 2.80 0.65 -7.79
C HIS A 73 2.73 1.78 -6.74
N CYS A 74 1.75 2.67 -6.84
CA CYS A 74 1.62 3.84 -5.98
C CYS A 74 0.90 3.47 -4.69
N PHE A 75 1.41 3.97 -3.56
CA PHE A 75 0.70 3.82 -2.28
C PHE A 75 0.49 5.16 -1.55
N ASN A 76 0.61 6.29 -2.27
CA ASN A 76 0.30 7.58 -1.68
C ASN A 76 -1.17 7.60 -1.22
N PRO A 77 -1.44 7.81 0.08
CA PRO A 77 -2.83 7.76 0.57
C PRO A 77 -3.76 8.77 -0.10
N GLU A 78 -3.23 9.87 -0.59
CA GLU A 78 -4.03 10.85 -1.35
C GLU A 78 -4.46 10.33 -2.72
N HIS A 79 -3.80 9.28 -3.23
CA HIS A 79 -4.13 8.65 -4.50
C HIS A 79 -4.92 7.35 -4.31
N LEU A 80 -5.33 7.06 -3.09
CA LEU A 80 -6.08 5.85 -2.78
C LEU A 80 -7.48 6.20 -2.31
N PHE A 81 -8.43 5.30 -2.57
CA PHE A 81 -9.75 5.42 -1.98
C PHE A 81 -10.28 4.03 -1.63
N ILE A 82 -11.10 3.99 -0.59
CA ILE A 82 -11.68 2.74 -0.07
C ILE A 82 -13.05 2.58 -0.69
N LYS A 83 -13.27 1.44 -1.34
CA LYS A 83 -14.55 1.16 -2.00
C LYS A 83 -15.18 -0.07 -1.37
N PRO A 84 -16.25 0.08 -0.58
CA PRO A 84 -16.99 -1.07 -0.05
C PRO A 84 -17.76 -1.78 -1.17
N GLU A 85 -17.89 -3.09 -1.02
CA GLU A 85 -18.70 -3.89 -1.94
C GLU A 85 -20.18 -3.71 -1.68
#